data_3070653781cbedbb48a9d39bd427ebe6
#
_entry.id   3070653781cbedbb48a9d39bd427ebe6
#
_cell.length_a   1.000
_cell.length_b   1.000
_cell.length_c   1.000
_cell.angle_alpha   90.00
_cell.angle_beta   90.00
_cell.angle_gamma   90.00
#
_symmetry.space_group_name_H-M   'P 1'
#
loop_
_entity.id
_entity.type
_entity.pdbx_description
1 polymer ?
#
loop_
_entity_poly.entity_id
_entity_poly.type
_entity_poly.pdbx_seq_one_letter_code
_entity_poly.pdbx_strand_id
1 'polypeptide(L)'
;MIINLLNPIVTIPSLKSISDEEALEQYLLTQNVNYFNILYDRYTNKVYSKCVTMLKDIEMAEDATQEIFVKILLSLSKFSGKSKFSTWLYSITYNFCIDLIRKEKKDITQSYGDYTKFEIE
;
A
#
# COMPACT_ATOMS: atom_id res chain seq x y z
N MET A 1 -10.98 -13.38 24.13
CA MET A 1 -10.93 -13.60 23.88
C MET A 1 -10.85 -13.69 23.57
N ILE A 2 -10.55 -13.96 23.54
CA ILE A 2 -10.45 -14.21 23.16
C ILE A 2 -10.87 -14.48 22.43
N ILE A 3 -11.51 -14.71 22.28
CA ILE A 3 -11.95 -14.91 21.58
C ILE A 3 -12.09 -14.75 20.83
N ASN A 4 -12.08 -14.40 20.77
CA ASN A 4 -11.93 -14.31 20.14
C ASN A 4 -11.23 -14.35 19.98
N LEU A 5 -11.25 -14.00 20.35
CA LEU A 5 -10.18 -14.38 20.30
C LEU A 5 -9.92 -15.60 20.42
N LEU A 6 -10.61 -16.22 20.95
CA LEU A 6 -10.41 -17.27 20.98
C LEU A 6 -10.52 -18.34 20.12
N ASN A 7 -11.11 -18.63 19.41
CA ASN A 7 -10.97 -19.70 18.46
C ASN A 7 -10.07 -19.39 17.29
N PRO A 8 -8.91 -18.85 17.52
CA PRO A 8 -8.04 -18.44 16.42
C PRO A 8 -7.55 -19.62 15.61
N ILE A 9 -7.39 -20.76 16.22
CA ILE A 9 -6.89 -21.94 15.52
C ILE A 9 -7.87 -22.43 14.46
N VAL A 10 -9.13 -22.44 14.80
CA VAL A 10 -10.17 -22.92 13.88
C VAL A 10 -10.45 -21.90 12.80
N THR A 11 -10.40 -20.62 13.14
CA THR A 11 -10.75 -19.55 12.21
C THR A 11 -9.64 -19.22 11.21
N ILE A 12 -8.38 -19.55 11.53
CA ILE A 12 -7.27 -19.23 10.64
C ILE A 12 -7.43 -19.81 9.23
N PRO A 13 -7.76 -21.10 9.07
CA PRO A 13 -8.01 -21.63 7.72
C PRO A 13 -9.15 -20.93 7.02
N SER A 14 -10.22 -20.63 7.75
CA SER A 14 -11.38 -19.90 7.20
C SER A 14 -10.98 -18.50 6.76
N LEU A 15 -10.17 -17.81 7.57
CA LEU A 15 -9.69 -16.47 7.24
C LEU A 15 -8.88 -16.46 5.96
N LYS A 16 -8.08 -17.52 5.73
CA LYS A 16 -7.27 -17.60 4.52
C LYS A 16 -8.09 -17.78 3.26
N SER A 17 -9.29 -18.33 3.39
CA SER A 17 -10.16 -18.60 2.24
C SER A 17 -11.17 -17.50 1.97
N ILE A 18 -11.28 -16.48 2.81
CA ILE A 18 -12.24 -15.41 2.59
C ILE A 18 -11.76 -14.48 1.47
N SER A 19 -12.71 -13.83 0.83
CA SER A 19 -12.39 -12.89 -0.24
C SER A 19 -11.76 -11.61 0.34
N ASP A 20 -11.13 -10.85 -0.53
CA ASP A 20 -10.59 -9.54 -0.14
C ASP A 20 -11.69 -8.66 0.43
N GLU A 21 -12.84 -8.65 -0.24
CA GLU A 21 -13.96 -7.81 0.15
C GLU A 21 -14.53 -8.23 1.51
N GLU A 22 -14.58 -9.54 1.77
CA GLU A 22 -15.01 -10.03 3.08
C GLU A 22 -14.03 -9.65 4.18
N ALA A 23 -12.73 -9.77 3.90
CA ALA A 23 -11.71 -9.37 4.87
C ALA A 23 -11.82 -7.88 5.18
N LEU A 24 -12.01 -7.07 4.15
CA LEU A 24 -12.19 -5.63 4.32
C LEU A 24 -13.43 -5.32 5.17
N GLU A 25 -14.54 -5.94 4.84
CA GLU A 25 -15.80 -5.73 5.57
C GLU A 25 -15.64 -6.10 7.04
N GLN A 26 -15.05 -7.27 7.30
CA GLN A 26 -14.84 -7.72 8.67
C GLN A 26 -13.91 -6.79 9.44
N TYR A 27 -12.87 -6.30 8.79
CA TYR A 27 -11.99 -5.34 9.44
C TYR A 27 -12.75 -4.06 9.81
N LEU A 28 -13.57 -3.55 8.91
CA LEU A 28 -14.32 -2.32 9.19
C LEU A 28 -15.33 -2.51 10.32
N LEU A 29 -15.93 -3.71 10.40
CA LEU A 29 -16.90 -4.00 11.44
C LEU A 29 -16.28 -4.26 12.81
N THR A 30 -15.16 -4.95 12.84
CA THR A 30 -14.59 -5.44 14.10
C THR A 30 -13.35 -4.69 14.55
N GLN A 31 -12.67 -3.99 13.64
CA GLN A 31 -11.37 -3.36 13.89
C GLN A 31 -10.32 -4.38 14.31
N ASN A 32 -10.53 -5.65 13.98
CA ASN A 32 -9.58 -6.71 14.26
C ASN A 32 -8.49 -6.70 13.19
N VAL A 33 -7.28 -6.38 13.60
CA VAL A 33 -6.15 -6.21 12.69
C VAL A 33 -5.83 -7.48 11.91
N ASN A 34 -6.24 -8.65 12.40
CA ASN A 34 -6.00 -9.91 11.69
C ASN A 34 -6.63 -9.92 10.30
N TYR A 35 -7.78 -9.24 10.13
CA TYR A 35 -8.40 -9.14 8.82
C TYR A 35 -7.59 -8.24 7.88
N PHE A 36 -7.03 -7.17 8.39
CA PHE A 36 -6.13 -6.34 7.58
C PHE A 36 -4.86 -7.11 7.22
N ASN A 37 -4.32 -7.88 8.16
CA ASN A 37 -3.11 -8.67 7.91
C ASN A 37 -3.31 -9.69 6.80
N ILE A 38 -4.52 -10.20 6.60
CA ILE A 38 -4.81 -11.08 5.48
C ILE A 38 -4.55 -10.35 4.15
N LEU A 39 -5.05 -9.13 4.04
CA LEU A 39 -4.86 -8.32 2.85
C LEU A 39 -3.38 -7.97 2.67
N TYR A 40 -2.73 -7.61 3.76
CA TYR A 40 -1.30 -7.29 3.74
C TYR A 40 -0.49 -8.49 3.21
N ASP A 41 -0.73 -9.67 3.77
CA ASP A 41 0.01 -10.87 3.39
C ASP A 41 -0.23 -11.24 1.94
N ARG A 42 -1.44 -11.05 1.44
CA ARG A 42 -1.77 -11.36 0.05
C ARG A 42 -1.09 -10.45 -0.95
N TYR A 43 -0.91 -9.19 -0.60
CA TYR A 43 -0.52 -8.18 -1.58
C TYR A 43 0.83 -7.53 -1.36
N THR A 44 1.46 -7.74 -0.20
CA THR A 44 2.71 -7.02 0.11
C THR A 44 3.81 -7.27 -0.92
N ASN A 45 3.99 -8.53 -1.36
CA ASN A 45 5.02 -8.84 -2.33
C ASN A 45 4.72 -8.24 -3.69
N LYS A 46 3.46 -8.21 -4.09
CA LYS A 46 3.05 -7.64 -5.37
C LYS A 46 3.23 -6.13 -5.38
N VAL A 47 2.87 -5.47 -4.28
CA VAL A 47 3.07 -4.03 -4.13
C VAL A 47 4.56 -3.71 -4.14
N TYR A 48 5.34 -4.46 -3.39
CA TYR A 48 6.79 -4.27 -3.35
C TYR A 48 7.40 -4.42 -4.74
N SER A 49 7.05 -5.49 -5.46
CA SER A 49 7.56 -5.71 -6.82
C SER A 49 7.23 -4.56 -7.74
N LYS A 50 6.01 -4.03 -7.65
CA LYS A 50 5.61 -2.89 -8.46
C LYS A 50 6.45 -1.66 -8.11
N CYS A 51 6.68 -1.44 -6.81
CA CYS A 51 7.50 -0.31 -6.36
C CYS A 51 8.94 -0.44 -6.88
N VAL A 52 9.51 -1.63 -6.80
CA VAL A 52 10.88 -1.86 -7.32
C VAL A 52 10.92 -1.54 -8.81
N THR A 53 9.96 -2.04 -9.56
CA THR A 53 9.91 -1.83 -11.00
C THR A 53 9.81 -0.35 -11.36
N MET A 54 8.98 0.39 -10.64
CA MET A 54 8.75 1.80 -10.93
C MET A 54 9.85 2.71 -10.39
N LEU A 55 10.29 2.47 -9.17
CA LEU A 55 11.25 3.34 -8.49
C LEU A 55 12.70 2.99 -8.81
N LYS A 56 12.95 1.74 -9.18
CA LYS A 56 14.28 1.23 -9.54
C LYS A 56 15.31 1.39 -8.42
N ASP A 57 14.84 1.30 -7.18
CA ASP A 57 15.64 1.48 -5.98
C ASP A 57 15.01 0.65 -4.88
N ILE A 58 15.78 -0.28 -4.35
CA ILE A 58 15.26 -1.25 -3.36
C ILE A 58 14.87 -0.57 -2.06
N GLU A 59 15.70 0.36 -1.56
CA GLU A 59 15.40 1.06 -0.32
C GLU A 59 14.15 1.92 -0.45
N MET A 60 14.05 2.65 -1.55
CA MET A 60 12.86 3.45 -1.81
C MET A 60 11.62 2.58 -1.93
N ALA A 61 11.75 1.41 -2.56
CA ALA A 61 10.64 0.49 -2.73
C ALA A 61 10.16 -0.07 -1.40
N GLU A 62 11.09 -0.38 -0.50
CA GLU A 62 10.74 -0.86 0.84
C GLU A 62 9.97 0.20 1.60
N ASP A 63 10.49 1.42 1.61
CA ASP A 63 9.84 2.53 2.29
C ASP A 63 8.47 2.83 1.68
N ALA A 64 8.40 2.84 0.35
CA ALA A 64 7.15 3.10 -0.36
C ALA A 64 6.10 2.04 -0.04
N THR A 65 6.51 0.77 0.02
CA THR A 65 5.59 -0.33 0.33
C THR A 65 4.96 -0.13 1.70
N GLN A 66 5.77 0.21 2.70
CA GLN A 66 5.27 0.45 4.04
C GLN A 66 4.30 1.64 4.08
N GLU A 67 4.67 2.74 3.44
CA GLU A 67 3.81 3.93 3.42
C GLU A 67 2.51 3.67 2.68
N ILE A 68 2.56 2.90 1.58
CA ILE A 68 1.36 2.54 0.84
C ILE A 68 0.39 1.76 1.73
N PHE A 69 0.89 0.79 2.50
CA PHE A 69 0.00 0.01 3.37
C PHE A 69 -0.55 0.82 4.54
N VAL A 70 0.22 1.78 5.06
CA VAL A 70 -0.32 2.71 6.04
C VAL A 70 -1.45 3.53 5.42
N LYS A 71 -1.23 4.03 4.21
CA LYS A 71 -2.25 4.80 3.49
C LYS A 71 -3.49 3.96 3.22
N ILE A 72 -3.30 2.70 2.81
CA ILE A 72 -4.40 1.76 2.60
C ILE A 72 -5.20 1.61 3.90
N LEU A 73 -4.51 1.33 5.00
CA LEU A 73 -5.16 1.13 6.30
C LEU A 73 -6.00 2.33 6.69
N LEU A 74 -5.45 3.53 6.53
CA LEU A 74 -6.15 4.76 6.89
C LEU A 74 -7.29 5.10 5.94
N SER A 75 -7.28 4.54 4.74
CA SER A 75 -8.28 4.84 3.70
C SER A 75 -9.30 3.73 3.49
N LEU A 76 -9.21 2.62 4.24
CA LEU A 76 -10.10 1.48 4.02
C LEU A 76 -11.59 1.87 4.12
N SER A 77 -11.92 2.75 5.06
CA SER A 77 -13.31 3.19 5.22
C SER A 77 -13.84 3.97 4.02
N LYS A 78 -12.94 4.47 3.18
CA LYS A 78 -13.30 5.25 2.00
C LYS A 78 -13.44 4.40 0.75
N PHE A 79 -13.07 3.13 0.82
CA PHE A 79 -13.22 2.24 -0.32
C PHE A 79 -14.70 1.99 -0.55
N SER A 80 -15.18 2.36 -1.75
CA SER A 80 -16.61 2.35 -2.05
C SER A 80 -17.13 1.01 -2.57
N GLY A 81 -16.25 0.08 -2.87
CA GLY A 81 -16.66 -1.18 -3.46
C GLY A 81 -17.01 -1.11 -4.94
N LYS A 82 -16.80 0.03 -5.59
CA LYS A 82 -17.08 0.19 -7.02
C LYS A 82 -16.12 -0.59 -7.90
N SER A 83 -14.96 -0.92 -7.40
CA SER A 83 -13.98 -1.76 -8.08
C SER A 83 -13.57 -2.88 -7.14
N LYS A 84 -12.81 -3.83 -7.67
CA LYS A 84 -12.20 -4.84 -6.82
C LYS A 84 -11.18 -4.18 -5.89
N PHE A 85 -11.01 -4.75 -4.72
CA PHE A 85 -10.02 -4.26 -3.76
C PHE A 85 -8.62 -4.21 -4.40
N SER A 86 -8.24 -5.25 -5.15
CA SER A 86 -6.93 -5.29 -5.79
C SER A 86 -6.75 -4.15 -6.79
N THR A 87 -7.78 -3.81 -7.54
CA THR A 87 -7.72 -2.70 -8.49
C THR A 87 -7.50 -1.38 -7.76
N TRP A 88 -8.21 -1.17 -6.67
CA TRP A 88 -8.07 0.03 -5.85
C TRP A 88 -6.67 0.11 -5.24
N LEU A 89 -6.19 -1.00 -4.71
CA LEU A 89 -4.85 -1.10 -4.13
C LEU A 89 -3.77 -0.76 -5.15
N TYR A 90 -3.87 -1.33 -6.34
CA TYR A 90 -2.87 -1.08 -7.39
C TYR A 90 -2.92 0.36 -7.90
N SER A 91 -4.09 0.97 -7.94
CA SER A 91 -4.21 2.39 -8.26
C SER A 91 -3.47 3.25 -7.26
N ILE A 92 -3.65 2.97 -5.98
CA ILE A 92 -2.97 3.71 -4.92
C ILE A 92 -1.46 3.52 -5.03
N THR A 93 -1.03 2.28 -5.27
CA THR A 93 0.39 1.96 -5.44
C THR A 93 0.99 2.74 -6.60
N TYR A 94 0.33 2.68 -7.75
CA TYR A 94 0.81 3.36 -8.96
C TYR A 94 0.91 4.87 -8.72
N ASN A 95 -0.15 5.46 -8.20
CA ASN A 95 -0.19 6.91 -7.96
C ASN A 95 0.86 7.35 -6.95
N PHE A 96 1.07 6.55 -5.90
CA PHE A 96 2.10 6.83 -4.91
C PHE A 96 3.49 6.86 -5.55
N CYS A 97 3.79 5.86 -6.35
CA CYS A 97 5.10 5.78 -7.02
C CYS A 97 5.28 6.90 -8.03
N ILE A 98 4.24 7.22 -8.80
CA ILE A 98 4.30 8.32 -9.76
C ILE A 98 4.58 9.65 -9.05
N ASP A 99 3.93 9.88 -7.92
CA ASP A 99 4.13 11.10 -7.15
C ASP A 99 5.57 11.19 -6.64
N LEU A 100 6.13 10.08 -6.17
CA LEU A 100 7.53 10.04 -5.74
C LEU A 100 8.48 10.34 -6.90
N ILE A 101 8.23 9.75 -8.05
CA ILE A 101 9.07 9.95 -9.24
C ILE A 101 9.02 11.42 -9.66
N ARG A 102 7.84 12.00 -9.66
CA ARG A 102 7.67 13.41 -10.03
C ARG A 102 8.38 14.34 -9.05
N LYS A 103 8.27 14.04 -7.76
CA LYS A 103 8.92 14.83 -6.73
C LYS A 103 10.44 14.76 -6.90
N GLU A 104 10.97 13.58 -7.13
CA GLU A 104 12.39 13.39 -7.30
C GLU A 104 12.91 14.13 -8.54
N LYS A 105 12.19 14.03 -9.66
CA LYS A 105 12.54 14.76 -10.87
C LYS A 105 12.51 16.27 -10.66
N LYS A 106 11.51 16.74 -9.94
CA LYS A 106 11.40 18.17 -9.65
C LYS A 106 12.59 18.64 -8.82
N ASP A 107 12.97 17.89 -7.81
CA ASP A 107 14.11 18.23 -6.96
C ASP A 107 15.40 18.27 -7.78
N ILE A 108 15.62 17.27 -8.64
CA ILE A 108 16.78 17.21 -9.51
C ILE A 108 16.78 18.39 -10.48
N THR A 109 15.65 18.67 -11.10
CA THR A 109 15.52 19.75 -12.07
C THR A 109 15.82 21.10 -11.43
N GLN A 110 15.32 21.32 -10.22
CA GLN A 110 15.60 22.56 -9.50
C GLN A 110 17.06 22.68 -9.18
N SER A 111 17.69 21.59 -8.76
CA SER A 111 19.10 21.57 -8.46
C SER A 111 19.94 21.88 -9.70
N TYR A 112 19.64 21.25 -10.82
CA TYR A 112 20.32 21.52 -12.08
C TYR A 112 20.01 22.90 -12.62
N GLY A 113 18.77 23.34 -12.45
CA GLY A 113 18.37 24.68 -12.88
C GLY A 113 19.15 25.76 -12.16
N ASP A 114 19.29 25.61 -10.85
CA ASP A 114 20.07 26.55 -10.05
C ASP A 114 21.54 26.54 -10.45
N TYR A 115 22.09 25.35 -10.67
CA TYR A 115 23.46 25.19 -11.08
C TYR A 115 23.72 25.81 -12.45
N THR A 116 22.85 25.54 -13.40
CA THR A 116 22.95 26.07 -14.75
C THR A 116 22.87 27.58 -14.76
N LYS A 117 21.93 28.11 -13.97
CA LYS A 117 21.78 29.55 -13.85
C LYS A 117 23.04 30.20 -13.32
N PHE A 118 23.65 29.56 -12.35
CA PHE A 118 24.90 30.04 -11.75
C PHE A 118 26.04 30.05 -12.79
N GLU A 119 26.12 29.02 -13.62
CA GLU A 119 27.17 28.94 -14.65
C GLU A 119 26.99 29.98 -15.75
N ILE A 120 25.76 30.28 -16.12
CA ILE A 120 25.48 31.25 -17.17
C ILE A 120 25.84 32.68 -16.72
N GLU A 121 25.61 32.96 -15.46
CA GLU A 121 25.98 34.24 -14.89
C GLU A 121 27.47 34.39 -14.69
#